data_e292982f4c32484f50bc6437a21c4b8a
#
_entry.id   e292982f4c32484f50bc6437a21c4b8a
#
_cell.length_a   1.000
_cell.length_b   1.000
_cell.length_c   1.000
_cell.angle_alpha   90.00
_cell.angle_beta   90.00
_cell.angle_gamma   90.00
#
_symmetry.space_group_name_H-M   'P 1'
#
loop_
_entity.id
_entity.type
_entity.pdbx_description
1 polymer ?
#
loop_
_entity_poly.entity_id
_entity_poly.type
_entity_poly.pdbx_seq_one_letter_code
_entity_poly.pdbx_strand_id
1 'polypeptide(L)'
;MQAAHTLAEEFCETFPNGRNLLITGTTGVGKTFLTNCIAERLLHAQHTVTYLTSAQFFQLLADHEFRKDTTEEAMERYRYMQNCELLIIDDLGTEMNNSFVETSLFECINQRILTDKSTIISTNLNMKQLEDNYTRRVSSRLIEHYETLPLFGSDLRLEKRKKMED
;
A
#
# COMPACT_ATOMS: atom_id res chain seq x y z
N MET A 1 -16.35 2.98 10.30
CA MET A 1 -16.57 2.32 9.00
C MET A 1 -17.18 3.25 7.95
N GLN A 2 -18.22 4.03 8.25
CA GLN A 2 -18.87 4.93 7.27
C GLN A 2 -17.91 5.99 6.70
N ALA A 3 -17.10 6.66 7.53
CA ALA A 3 -16.11 7.63 7.08
C ALA A 3 -15.02 7.02 6.17
N ALA A 4 -14.60 5.77 6.45
CA ALA A 4 -13.62 5.07 5.63
C ALA A 4 -14.18 4.70 4.24
N HIS A 5 -15.44 4.31 4.19
CA HIS A 5 -16.14 4.04 2.94
C HIS A 5 -16.26 5.32 2.10
N THR A 6 -16.72 6.42 2.71
CA THR A 6 -16.85 7.71 2.02
C THR A 6 -15.53 8.20 1.44
N LEU A 7 -14.43 8.12 2.21
CA LEU A 7 -13.12 8.52 1.73
C LEU A 7 -12.62 7.64 0.58
N ALA A 8 -12.85 6.32 0.66
CA ALA A 8 -12.48 5.40 -0.41
C ALA A 8 -13.30 5.65 -1.69
N GLU A 9 -14.59 5.97 -1.56
CA GLU A 9 -15.43 6.37 -2.68
C GLU A 9 -14.94 7.67 -3.32
N GLU A 10 -14.70 8.70 -2.53
CA GLU A 10 -14.18 9.99 -2.99
C GLU A 10 -12.81 9.83 -3.68
N PHE A 11 -11.93 8.99 -3.12
CA PHE A 11 -10.66 8.66 -3.76
C PHE A 11 -10.85 8.11 -5.17
N CYS A 12 -11.75 7.14 -5.33
CA CYS A 12 -12.03 6.53 -6.64
C CYS A 12 -12.72 7.49 -7.62
N GLU A 13 -13.61 8.35 -7.13
CA GLU A 13 -14.35 9.32 -7.98
C GLU A 13 -13.46 10.43 -8.52
N THR A 14 -12.46 10.81 -7.77
CA THR A 14 -11.52 11.88 -8.15
C THR A 14 -10.24 11.38 -8.80
N PHE A 15 -10.07 10.07 -8.93
CA PHE A 15 -8.89 9.43 -9.53
C PHE A 15 -8.84 9.63 -11.06
N PRO A 16 -7.66 9.85 -11.68
CA PRO A 16 -6.34 10.04 -11.10
C PRO A 16 -6.11 11.49 -10.64
N ASN A 17 -5.58 11.69 -9.45
CA ASN A 17 -5.41 13.04 -8.86
C ASN A 17 -4.12 13.21 -8.05
N GLY A 18 -3.20 12.22 -8.08
CA GLY A 18 -1.96 12.23 -7.30
C GLY A 18 -2.16 12.05 -5.78
N ARG A 19 -3.39 11.81 -5.31
CA ARG A 19 -3.66 11.54 -3.87
C ARG A 19 -3.07 10.21 -3.44
N ASN A 20 -2.61 10.14 -2.20
CA ASN A 20 -2.07 8.95 -1.58
C ASN A 20 -2.84 8.63 -0.31
N LEU A 21 -3.04 7.34 0.00
CA LEU A 21 -3.71 6.91 1.21
C LEU A 21 -2.79 6.05 2.08
N LEU A 22 -2.79 6.32 3.38
CA LEU A 22 -2.18 5.47 4.40
C LEU A 22 -3.30 4.86 5.26
N ILE A 23 -3.61 3.60 5.01
CA ILE A 23 -4.67 2.87 5.71
C ILE A 23 -4.06 2.17 6.91
N THR A 24 -4.42 2.61 8.11
CA THR A 24 -3.90 2.07 9.37
C THR A 24 -4.98 1.34 10.16
N GLY A 25 -4.59 0.41 11.01
CA GLY A 25 -5.52 -0.30 11.90
C GLY A 25 -5.02 -1.69 12.28
N THR A 26 -5.56 -2.25 13.34
CA THR A 26 -5.19 -3.57 13.83
C THR A 26 -5.48 -4.68 12.81
N THR A 27 -4.93 -5.87 13.05
CA THR A 27 -5.20 -7.03 12.19
C THR A 27 -6.69 -7.38 12.18
N GLY A 28 -7.22 -7.75 11.01
CA GLY A 28 -8.61 -8.22 10.86
C GLY A 28 -9.67 -7.12 10.72
N VAL A 29 -9.33 -5.83 10.82
CA VAL A 29 -10.32 -4.72 10.70
C VAL A 29 -10.78 -4.42 9.27
N GLY A 30 -10.25 -5.11 8.25
CA GLY A 30 -10.70 -4.99 6.87
C GLY A 30 -9.82 -4.12 5.96
N LYS A 31 -8.57 -3.80 6.33
CA LYS A 31 -7.65 -3.00 5.48
C LYS A 31 -7.50 -3.60 4.08
N THR A 32 -7.08 -4.85 4.01
CA THR A 32 -6.91 -5.60 2.74
C THR A 32 -8.23 -5.69 1.95
N PHE A 33 -9.36 -5.83 2.61
CA PHE A 33 -10.66 -5.81 1.94
C PHE A 33 -10.91 -4.46 1.25
N LEU A 34 -10.69 -3.36 1.97
CA LEU A 34 -10.88 -2.01 1.44
C LEU A 34 -9.95 -1.71 0.27
N THR A 35 -8.66 -2.08 0.37
CA THR A 35 -7.69 -1.88 -0.73
C THR A 35 -8.06 -2.69 -1.97
N ASN A 36 -8.58 -3.92 -1.80
CA ASN A 36 -9.07 -4.72 -2.92
C ASN A 36 -10.31 -4.09 -3.58
N CYS A 37 -11.26 -3.55 -2.81
CA CYS A 37 -12.43 -2.86 -3.38
C CYS A 37 -12.03 -1.63 -4.20
N ILE A 38 -11.05 -0.84 -3.72
CA ILE A 38 -10.51 0.32 -4.45
C ILE A 38 -9.85 -0.16 -5.75
N ALA A 39 -8.99 -1.19 -5.68
CA ALA A 39 -8.31 -1.75 -6.84
C ALA A 39 -9.30 -2.22 -7.90
N GLU A 40 -10.30 -3.00 -7.49
CA GLU A 40 -11.35 -3.51 -8.38
C GLU A 40 -12.10 -2.38 -9.09
N ARG A 41 -12.54 -1.38 -8.32
CA ARG A 41 -13.28 -0.23 -8.87
C ARG A 41 -12.47 0.54 -9.92
N LEU A 42 -11.17 0.77 -9.66
CA LEU A 42 -10.30 1.49 -10.59
C LEU A 42 -9.93 0.66 -11.82
N LEU A 43 -9.73 -0.66 -11.66
CA LEU A 43 -9.56 -1.56 -12.81
C LEU A 43 -10.79 -1.58 -13.71
N HIS A 44 -12.00 -1.60 -13.15
CA HIS A 44 -13.24 -1.48 -13.94
C HIS A 44 -13.36 -0.12 -14.65
N ALA A 45 -12.79 0.93 -14.07
CA ALA A 45 -12.70 2.25 -14.70
C ALA A 45 -11.52 2.37 -15.70
N GLN A 46 -10.86 1.26 -16.05
CA GLN A 46 -9.75 1.15 -17.01
C GLN A 46 -8.45 1.83 -16.58
N HIS A 47 -8.26 2.04 -15.27
CA HIS A 47 -6.99 2.51 -14.72
C HIS A 47 -5.99 1.38 -14.52
N THR A 48 -4.71 1.71 -14.61
CA THR A 48 -3.63 0.75 -14.36
C THR A 48 -3.34 0.65 -12.86
N VAL A 49 -3.49 -0.56 -12.30
CA VAL A 49 -3.29 -0.83 -10.86
C VAL A 49 -2.28 -1.95 -10.66
N THR A 50 -1.31 -1.73 -9.80
CA THR A 50 -0.42 -2.78 -9.29
C THR A 50 -0.72 -3.01 -7.81
N TYR A 51 -1.09 -4.24 -7.46
CA TYR A 51 -1.36 -4.66 -6.09
C TYR A 51 -0.30 -5.65 -5.63
N LEU A 52 0.47 -5.30 -4.60
CA LEU A 52 1.54 -6.14 -4.04
C LEU A 52 1.43 -6.16 -2.51
N THR A 53 1.66 -7.32 -1.92
CA THR A 53 1.99 -7.36 -0.50
C THR A 53 3.37 -6.71 -0.28
N SER A 54 3.68 -6.27 0.93
CA SER A 54 5.00 -5.69 1.23
C SER A 54 6.13 -6.66 0.88
N ALA A 55 5.96 -7.95 1.15
CA ALA A 55 6.94 -8.98 0.79
C ALA A 55 7.16 -9.08 -0.72
N GLN A 56 6.09 -9.07 -1.53
CA GLN A 56 6.18 -9.09 -2.99
C GLN A 56 6.82 -7.81 -3.54
N PHE A 57 6.48 -6.67 -2.95
CA PHE A 57 7.03 -5.37 -3.33
C PHE A 57 8.56 -5.34 -3.13
N PHE A 58 9.04 -5.69 -1.93
CA PHE A 58 10.47 -5.69 -1.66
C PHE A 58 11.22 -6.80 -2.40
N GLN A 59 10.58 -7.95 -2.65
CA GLN A 59 11.18 -9.00 -3.49
C GLN A 59 11.38 -8.49 -4.93
N LEU A 60 10.40 -7.84 -5.51
CA LEU A 60 10.49 -7.28 -6.87
C LEU A 60 11.61 -6.22 -6.98
N LEU A 61 11.73 -5.35 -5.96
CA LEU A 61 12.81 -4.35 -5.90
C LEU A 61 14.19 -5.02 -5.74
N ALA A 62 14.30 -6.04 -4.88
CA ALA A 62 15.55 -6.77 -4.67
C ALA A 62 15.98 -7.54 -5.92
N ASP A 63 15.06 -8.16 -6.63
CA ASP A 63 15.35 -8.90 -7.85
C ASP A 63 15.88 -7.96 -8.96
N HIS A 64 15.29 -6.76 -9.05
CA HIS A 64 15.77 -5.73 -9.97
C HIS A 64 17.14 -5.17 -9.57
N GLU A 65 17.30 -4.74 -8.31
CA GLU A 65 18.52 -4.08 -7.81
C GLU A 65 19.72 -5.01 -7.86
N PHE A 66 19.55 -6.25 -7.41
CA PHE A 66 20.63 -7.24 -7.34
C PHE A 66 20.72 -8.11 -8.60
N ARG A 67 19.96 -7.79 -9.65
CA ARG A 67 19.94 -8.51 -10.93
C ARG A 67 19.76 -10.03 -10.77
N LYS A 68 18.97 -10.45 -9.81
CA LYS A 68 18.69 -11.87 -9.54
C LYS A 68 17.84 -12.51 -10.64
N ASP A 69 16.97 -11.71 -11.25
CA ASP A 69 16.17 -12.09 -12.40
C ASP A 69 16.31 -11.01 -13.48
N THR A 70 16.96 -11.38 -14.60
CA THR A 70 17.18 -10.48 -15.74
C THR A 70 16.28 -10.84 -16.93
N THR A 71 15.25 -11.66 -16.72
CA THR A 71 14.29 -11.98 -17.77
C THR A 71 13.53 -10.73 -18.19
N GLU A 72 13.11 -10.70 -19.45
CA GLU A 72 12.30 -9.60 -19.99
C GLU A 72 11.02 -9.42 -19.18
N GLU A 73 10.40 -10.52 -18.75
CA GLU A 73 9.21 -10.53 -17.91
C GLU A 73 9.45 -9.88 -16.53
N ALA A 74 10.59 -10.14 -15.87
CA ALA A 74 10.92 -9.51 -14.59
C ALA A 74 11.14 -8.00 -14.74
N MET A 75 11.82 -7.58 -15.81
CA MET A 75 12.01 -6.17 -16.12
C MET A 75 10.69 -5.48 -16.45
N GLU A 76 9.79 -6.15 -17.15
CA GLU A 76 8.46 -5.61 -17.49
C GLU A 76 7.60 -5.45 -16.23
N ARG A 77 7.57 -6.42 -15.32
CA ARG A 77 6.88 -6.31 -14.02
C ARG A 77 7.38 -5.14 -13.20
N TYR A 78 8.70 -4.94 -13.13
CA TYR A 78 9.28 -3.79 -12.43
C TYR A 78 8.87 -2.46 -13.07
N ARG A 79 8.97 -2.34 -14.40
CA ARG A 79 8.53 -1.14 -15.14
C ARG A 79 7.03 -0.87 -14.93
N TYR A 80 6.20 -1.92 -14.95
CA TYR A 80 4.76 -1.79 -14.74
C TYR A 80 4.45 -1.25 -13.34
N MET A 81 5.09 -1.80 -12.30
CA MET A 81 4.96 -1.33 -10.93
C MET A 81 5.38 0.15 -10.79
N GLN A 82 6.47 0.55 -11.44
CA GLN A 82 6.92 1.94 -11.40
C GLN A 82 5.97 2.90 -12.15
N ASN A 83 5.34 2.44 -13.21
CA ASN A 83 4.59 3.29 -14.13
C ASN A 83 3.08 3.26 -13.95
N CYS A 84 2.51 2.29 -13.23
CA CYS A 84 1.06 2.21 -12.99
C CYS A 84 0.53 3.49 -12.34
N GLU A 85 -0.73 3.83 -12.61
CA GLU A 85 -1.41 5.00 -12.04
C GLU A 85 -1.61 4.83 -10.53
N LEU A 86 -1.97 3.62 -10.08
CA LEU A 86 -2.10 3.28 -8.67
C LEU A 86 -1.19 2.10 -8.30
N LEU A 87 -0.35 2.30 -7.28
CA LEU A 87 0.38 1.25 -6.58
C LEU A 87 -0.25 1.01 -5.21
N ILE A 88 -0.57 -0.24 -4.90
CA ILE A 88 -1.03 -0.66 -3.58
C ILE A 88 0.04 -1.54 -2.95
N ILE A 89 0.54 -1.12 -1.78
CA ILE A 89 1.47 -1.88 -0.93
C ILE A 89 0.68 -2.32 0.29
N ASP A 90 0.29 -3.60 0.31
CA ASP A 90 -0.54 -4.14 1.39
C ASP A 90 0.31 -4.77 2.50
N ASP A 91 -0.10 -4.51 3.73
CA ASP A 91 0.46 -5.06 4.97
C ASP A 91 1.94 -4.69 5.22
N LEU A 92 2.28 -3.40 4.99
CA LEU A 92 3.60 -2.85 5.25
C LEU A 92 3.96 -2.98 6.75
N GLY A 93 5.18 -3.42 7.04
CA GLY A 93 5.70 -3.61 8.40
C GLY A 93 5.75 -5.06 8.84
N THR A 94 5.51 -6.01 7.93
CA THR A 94 5.64 -7.46 8.18
C THR A 94 6.98 -8.02 7.72
N GLU A 95 7.74 -7.26 6.95
CA GLU A 95 9.06 -7.63 6.44
C GLU A 95 10.17 -7.39 7.47
N MET A 96 11.32 -8.05 7.26
CA MET A 96 12.52 -7.79 8.05
C MET A 96 13.16 -6.45 7.62
N ASN A 97 13.23 -5.52 8.56
CA ASN A 97 13.80 -4.21 8.29
C ASN A 97 15.33 -4.26 8.11
N ASN A 98 15.80 -3.58 7.09
CA ASN A 98 17.21 -3.36 6.79
C ASN A 98 17.38 -2.10 5.92
N SER A 99 18.61 -1.66 5.71
CA SER A 99 18.91 -0.44 4.94
C SER A 99 18.40 -0.48 3.50
N PHE A 100 18.33 -1.65 2.87
CA PHE A 100 17.78 -1.81 1.54
C PHE A 100 16.26 -1.52 1.54
N VAL A 101 15.52 -2.13 2.48
CA VAL A 101 14.06 -1.92 2.64
C VAL A 101 13.74 -0.44 2.85
N GLU A 102 14.47 0.21 3.77
CA GLU A 102 14.28 1.64 4.06
C GLU A 102 14.54 2.53 2.86
N THR A 103 15.67 2.32 2.18
CA THR A 103 16.06 3.11 1.02
C THR A 103 15.10 2.91 -0.15
N SER A 104 14.78 1.65 -0.47
CA SER A 104 13.92 1.29 -1.59
C SER A 104 12.48 1.81 -1.40
N LEU A 105 11.95 1.74 -0.18
CA LEU A 105 10.63 2.30 0.13
C LEU A 105 10.63 3.82 -0.03
N PHE A 106 11.65 4.50 0.51
CA PHE A 106 11.77 5.95 0.36
C PHE A 106 11.85 6.38 -1.11
N GLU A 107 12.70 5.73 -1.90
CA GLU A 107 12.88 6.06 -3.32
C GLU A 107 11.59 5.84 -4.12
N CYS A 108 10.90 4.72 -3.89
CA CYS A 108 9.63 4.45 -4.56
C CYS A 108 8.56 5.49 -4.22
N ILE A 109 8.34 5.77 -2.94
CA ILE A 109 7.37 6.78 -2.48
C ILE A 109 7.72 8.15 -3.06
N ASN A 110 8.97 8.58 -2.94
CA ASN A 110 9.40 9.89 -3.40
C ASN A 110 9.26 10.05 -4.92
N GLN A 111 9.63 9.02 -5.69
CA GLN A 111 9.48 9.04 -7.15
C GLN A 111 8.02 9.14 -7.57
N ARG A 112 7.12 8.41 -6.91
CA ARG A 112 5.69 8.43 -7.21
C ARG A 112 5.06 9.78 -6.87
N ILE A 113 5.43 10.39 -5.74
CA ILE A 113 5.01 11.76 -5.38
C ILE A 113 5.47 12.76 -6.44
N LEU A 114 6.73 12.71 -6.87
CA LEU A 114 7.28 13.62 -7.89
C LEU A 114 6.65 13.46 -9.27
N THR A 115 6.02 12.33 -9.55
CA THR A 115 5.36 12.04 -10.84
C THR A 115 3.84 12.03 -10.75
N ASP A 116 3.27 12.56 -9.67
CA ASP A 116 1.81 12.64 -9.41
C ASP A 116 1.07 11.29 -9.55
N LYS A 117 1.76 10.19 -9.22
CA LYS A 117 1.18 8.85 -9.21
C LYS A 117 0.69 8.47 -7.84
N SER A 118 -0.52 7.95 -7.77
CA SER A 118 -1.16 7.57 -6.52
C SER A 118 -0.58 6.30 -5.91
N THR A 119 -0.42 6.30 -4.58
CA THR A 119 0.01 5.13 -3.82
C THR A 119 -0.92 4.93 -2.63
N ILE A 120 -1.33 3.69 -2.40
CA ILE A 120 -2.03 3.28 -1.19
C ILE A 120 -1.12 2.33 -0.41
N ILE A 121 -0.94 2.62 0.87
CA ILE A 121 -0.20 1.75 1.79
C ILE A 121 -1.15 1.32 2.89
N SER A 122 -1.26 0.02 3.14
CA SER A 122 -1.92 -0.50 4.33
C SER A 122 -0.88 -0.99 5.34
N THR A 123 -1.16 -0.78 6.64
CA THR A 123 -0.24 -1.21 7.70
C THR A 123 -0.96 -1.44 9.03
N ASN A 124 -0.42 -2.33 9.85
CA ASN A 124 -0.80 -2.52 11.25
C ASN A 124 -0.03 -1.58 12.20
N LEU A 125 0.99 -0.90 11.69
CA LEU A 125 1.84 -0.02 12.48
C LEU A 125 1.17 1.33 12.71
N ASN A 126 1.37 1.92 13.88
CA ASN A 126 1.08 3.33 14.11
C ASN A 126 2.23 4.22 13.61
N MET A 127 2.02 5.54 13.59
CA MET A 127 3.03 6.48 13.06
C MET A 127 4.38 6.39 13.77
N LYS A 128 4.39 6.18 15.10
CA LYS A 128 5.63 6.00 15.87
C LYS A 128 6.36 4.73 15.47
N GLN A 129 5.63 3.63 15.33
CA GLN A 129 6.19 2.35 14.86
C GLN A 129 6.70 2.44 13.42
N LEU A 130 6.04 3.21 12.55
CA LEU A 130 6.53 3.48 11.21
C LEU A 130 7.83 4.28 11.22
N GLU A 131 7.96 5.28 12.11
CA GLU A 131 9.21 6.03 12.29
C GLU A 131 10.33 5.16 12.87
N ASP A 132 10.02 4.27 13.81
CA ASP A 132 10.97 3.35 14.43
C ASP A 132 11.42 2.24 13.46
N ASN A 133 10.54 1.77 12.57
CA ASN A 133 10.82 0.69 11.63
C ASN A 133 11.43 1.17 10.32
N TYR A 134 11.03 2.36 9.89
CA TYR A 134 11.49 2.89 8.62
C TYR A 134 12.25 4.18 8.73
N THR A 135 13.01 4.78 8.44
CA THR A 135 13.69 6.05 8.69
C THR A 135 12.71 7.22 8.83
N ARG A 136 13.16 8.26 9.51
CA ARG A 136 12.47 9.55 9.61
C ARG A 136 12.14 10.15 8.24
N ARG A 137 12.88 9.78 7.18
CA ARG A 137 12.61 10.23 5.81
C ARG A 137 11.32 9.65 5.28
N VAL A 138 11.10 8.35 5.48
CA VAL A 138 9.86 7.66 5.06
C VAL A 138 8.66 8.20 5.82
N SER A 139 8.73 8.24 7.17
CA SER A 139 7.62 8.73 7.99
C SER A 139 7.25 10.18 7.67
N SER A 140 8.24 11.06 7.41
CA SER A 140 7.99 12.44 6.99
C SER A 140 7.21 12.51 5.67
N ARG A 141 7.58 11.70 4.66
CA ARG A 141 6.84 11.64 3.40
C ARG A 141 5.42 11.12 3.55
N LEU A 142 5.22 10.11 4.41
CA LEU A 142 3.90 9.60 4.71
C LEU A 142 3.01 10.64 5.40
N ILE A 143 3.55 11.41 6.35
CA ILE A 143 2.80 12.46 7.05
C ILE A 143 2.45 13.61 6.09
N GLU A 144 3.38 14.01 5.23
CA GLU A 144 3.24 15.19 4.39
C GLU A 144 2.35 14.95 3.15
N HIS A 145 2.41 13.75 2.58
CA HIS A 145 1.82 13.48 1.26
C HIS A 145 0.72 12.40 1.25
N TYR A 146 0.43 11.77 2.40
CA TYR A 146 -0.59 10.71 2.48
C TYR A 146 -1.74 11.14 3.40
N GLU A 147 -2.93 10.96 2.91
CA GLU A 147 -4.13 11.09 3.74
C GLU A 147 -4.28 9.82 4.59
N THR A 148 -4.30 9.98 5.92
CA THR A 148 -4.37 8.84 6.83
C THR A 148 -5.81 8.41 7.04
N LEU A 149 -6.08 7.14 6.78
CA LEU A 149 -7.36 6.49 6.97
C LEU A 149 -7.28 5.43 8.08
N PRO A 150 -7.59 5.77 9.33
CA PRO A 150 -7.59 4.80 10.40
C PRO A 150 -8.86 3.93 10.36
N LEU A 151 -8.67 2.60 10.34
CA LEU A 151 -9.75 1.64 10.46
C LEU A 151 -9.81 1.11 11.90
N PHE A 152 -10.99 1.21 12.49
CA PHE A 152 -11.28 0.73 13.83
C PHE A 152 -12.33 -0.37 13.77
N GLY A 153 -12.20 -1.38 14.61
CA GLY A 153 -13.18 -2.47 14.73
C GLY A 153 -12.61 -3.69 15.42
N SER A 154 -13.48 -4.65 15.64
CA SER A 154 -13.10 -6.00 16.04
C SER A 154 -12.53 -6.78 14.85
N ASP A 155 -11.80 -7.86 15.13
CA ASP A 155 -11.31 -8.75 14.08
C ASP A 155 -12.52 -9.46 13.41
N LEU A 156 -12.84 -9.03 12.19
CA LEU A 156 -13.94 -9.56 11.40
C LEU A 156 -13.80 -11.06 11.09
N ARG A 157 -12.58 -11.60 11.11
CA ARG A 157 -12.30 -13.03 10.92
C ARG A 157 -12.79 -13.84 12.13
N LEU A 158 -12.58 -13.32 13.33
CA LEU A 158 -13.07 -13.94 14.58
C LEU A 158 -14.59 -13.87 14.70
N GLU A 159 -15.20 -12.76 14.30
CA GLU A 159 -16.66 -12.62 14.29
C GLU A 159 -17.33 -13.60 13.30
N LYS A 160 -16.74 -13.75 12.11
CA LYS A 160 -17.25 -14.71 11.13
C LYS A 160 -17.15 -16.15 11.61
N ARG A 161 -16.07 -16.52 12.32
CA ARG A 161 -15.93 -17.84 12.93
C ARG A 161 -17.00 -18.14 13.98
N LYS A 162 -17.25 -17.20 14.90
CA LYS A 162 -18.28 -17.35 15.94
C LYS A 162 -19.68 -17.56 15.34
N LYS A 163 -20.01 -16.85 14.26
CA LYS A 163 -21.29 -17.01 13.55
C LYS A 163 -21.45 -18.31 12.76
N MET A 164 -20.38 -19.09 12.57
CA MET A 164 -20.44 -20.40 11.91
C MET A 164 -20.49 -21.55 12.91
N GLU A 165 -20.23 -21.27 14.20
CA GLU A 165 -20.26 -22.24 15.31
C GLU A 165 -21.60 -22.19 16.09
N ASP A 166 -22.42 -21.15 15.87
CA ASP A 166 -23.81 -20.99 16.34
C ASP A 166 -24.81 -21.51 15.27
#